data_4724b06e52d4eb6ae47b6330c40f75cf
#
_entry.id   4724b06e52d4eb6ae47b6330c40f75cf
#
_cell.length_a   1.000
_cell.length_b   1.000
_cell.length_c   1.000
_cell.angle_alpha   90.00
_cell.angle_beta   90.00
_cell.angle_gamma   90.00
#
_symmetry.space_group_name_H-M   'P 1'
#
loop_
_entity.id
_entity.type
_entity.pdbx_description
1 polymer ?
#
loop_
_entity_poly.entity_id
_entity_poly.type
_entity_poly.pdbx_seq_one_letter_code
_entity_poly.pdbx_strand_id
1 'polypeptide(L)' 'MSEDRIARLEEQIAFQEDVIQKLDGALADQQKQLMEAERKIELMIQQLRKLEANQPAPPDYEKPPHY' A
#
# COMPACT_ATOMS: atom_id res chain seq x y z
N MET A 1 44.17 15.43 4.18
CA MET A 1 42.97 16.23 4.22
C MET A 1 42.98 17.12 5.42
N SER A 2 42.48 18.30 5.31
CA SER A 2 42.42 19.18 6.42
C SER A 2 41.30 18.80 7.35
N GLU A 3 41.41 19.22 8.59
CA GLU A 3 40.38 18.92 9.55
C GLU A 3 39.06 19.58 9.17
N ASP A 4 39.12 20.71 8.49
CA ASP A 4 37.91 21.37 8.03
C ASP A 4 37.17 20.53 7.03
N ARG A 5 37.89 19.89 6.13
CA ARG A 5 37.26 19.04 5.12
C ARG A 5 36.64 17.80 5.75
N ILE A 6 37.34 17.24 6.71
CA ILE A 6 36.81 16.08 7.41
C ILE A 6 35.57 16.45 8.18
N ALA A 7 35.58 17.60 8.84
CA ALA A 7 34.39 18.04 9.59
C ALA A 7 33.20 18.24 8.66
N ARG A 8 33.43 18.81 7.47
CA ARG A 8 32.33 18.99 6.53
C ARG A 8 31.78 17.67 6.04
N LEU A 9 32.68 16.73 5.77
CA LEU A 9 32.24 15.41 5.34
C LEU A 9 31.44 14.73 6.42
N GLU A 10 31.85 14.88 7.67
CA GLU A 10 31.12 14.31 8.78
C GLU A 10 29.73 14.90 8.90
N GLU A 11 29.64 16.21 8.69
CA GLU A 11 28.34 16.87 8.73
C GLU A 11 27.43 16.37 7.61
N GLN A 12 28.02 16.18 6.43
CA GLN A 12 27.23 15.68 5.31
C GLN A 12 26.74 14.27 5.55
N ILE A 13 27.62 13.45 6.11
CA ILE A 13 27.22 12.08 6.43
C ILE A 13 26.10 12.06 7.45
N ALA A 14 26.21 12.88 8.48
CA ALA A 14 25.17 12.95 9.50
C ALA A 14 23.86 13.41 8.91
N PHE A 15 23.90 14.38 8.01
CA PHE A 15 22.69 14.85 7.35
C PHE A 15 22.07 13.74 6.50
N GLN A 16 22.91 13.04 5.76
CA GLN A 16 22.41 11.96 4.90
C GLN A 16 21.81 10.83 5.72
N GLU A 17 22.42 10.51 6.85
CA GLU A 17 21.88 9.48 7.71
C GLU A 17 20.51 9.89 8.25
N ASP A 18 20.35 11.14 8.59
CA ASP A 18 19.08 11.64 9.07
C ASP A 18 18.00 11.53 7.99
N VAL A 19 18.37 11.89 6.76
CA VAL A 19 17.44 11.79 5.64
C VAL A 19 17.06 10.34 5.39
N ILE A 20 18.05 9.45 5.44
CA ILE A 20 17.78 8.03 5.22
C ILE A 20 16.83 7.48 6.28
N GLN A 21 17.02 7.85 7.53
CA GLN A 21 16.14 7.38 8.58
C GLN A 21 14.72 7.87 8.38
N LYS A 22 14.58 9.12 7.96
CA LYS A 22 13.26 9.66 7.70
C LYS A 22 12.60 8.98 6.53
N LEU A 23 13.37 8.67 5.49
CA LEU A 23 12.83 7.95 4.35
C LEU A 23 12.43 6.53 4.72
N ASP A 24 13.24 5.87 5.55
CA ASP A 24 12.90 4.54 6.02
C ASP A 24 11.58 4.54 6.78
N GLY A 25 11.39 5.55 7.64
CA GLY A 25 10.14 5.66 8.37
C GLY A 25 8.96 5.91 7.45
N ALA A 26 9.14 6.76 6.44
CA ALA A 26 8.07 7.02 5.48
C ALA A 26 7.72 5.77 4.68
N LEU A 27 8.74 5.01 4.30
CA LEU A 27 8.50 3.77 3.58
C LEU A 27 7.75 2.75 4.43
N ALA A 28 8.12 2.64 5.70
CA ALA A 28 7.44 1.72 6.59
C ALA A 28 5.97 2.10 6.74
N ASP A 29 5.70 3.40 6.86
CA ASP A 29 4.33 3.88 6.95
C ASP A 29 3.56 3.59 5.68
N GLN A 30 4.19 3.79 4.53
CA GLN A 30 3.52 3.52 3.26
C GLN A 30 3.22 2.04 3.09
N GLN A 31 4.15 1.19 3.49
CA GLN A 31 3.91 -0.24 3.42
C GLN A 31 2.76 -0.66 4.30
N LYS A 32 2.68 -0.07 5.48
CA LYS A 32 1.59 -0.37 6.39
C LYS A 32 0.26 0.06 5.80
N GLN A 33 0.21 1.25 5.22
CA GLN A 33 -1.00 1.75 4.59
C GLN A 33 -1.40 0.88 3.41
N LEU A 34 -0.42 0.43 2.65
CA LEU A 34 -0.71 -0.42 1.51
C LEU A 34 -1.28 -1.76 1.95
N MET A 35 -0.71 -2.34 2.99
CA MET A 35 -1.22 -3.60 3.51
C MET A 35 -2.64 -3.46 4.04
N GLU A 36 -2.93 -2.34 4.69
CA GLU A 36 -4.27 -2.09 5.18
C GLU A 36 -5.26 -1.93 4.03
N ALA A 37 -4.82 -1.24 2.98
CA ALA A 37 -5.68 -1.06 1.81
C ALA A 37 -5.94 -2.39 1.12
N GLU A 38 -4.92 -3.22 1.00
CA GLU A 38 -5.07 -4.53 0.39
C GLU A 38 -6.03 -5.40 1.19
N ARG A 39 -5.93 -5.32 2.50
CA ARG A 39 -6.83 -6.09 3.34
C ARG A 39 -8.26 -5.64 3.17
N LYS A 40 -8.48 -4.33 3.10
CA LYS A 40 -9.83 -3.82 2.89
C LYS A 40 -10.40 -4.26 1.56
N ILE A 41 -9.55 -4.27 0.53
CA ILE A 41 -9.98 -4.72 -0.78
C ILE A 41 -10.39 -6.18 -0.73
N GLU A 42 -9.59 -7.01 -0.07
CA GLU A 42 -9.94 -8.40 0.07
C GLU A 42 -11.26 -8.61 0.79
N LEU A 43 -11.47 -7.86 1.87
CA LEU A 43 -12.71 -7.97 2.59
C LEU A 43 -13.90 -7.55 1.75
N MET A 44 -13.72 -6.50 0.95
CA MET A 44 -14.79 -6.06 0.07
C MET A 44 -15.09 -7.08 -1.00
N ILE A 45 -14.06 -7.71 -1.54
CA ILE A 45 -14.26 -8.76 -2.53
C ILE A 45 -15.02 -9.93 -1.92
N GLN A 46 -14.67 -10.30 -0.70
CA GLN A 46 -15.37 -11.39 -0.03
C GLN A 46 -16.84 -11.05 0.19
N GLN A 47 -17.10 -9.81 0.58
CA GLN A 47 -18.48 -9.40 0.79
C GLN A 47 -19.26 -9.39 -0.51
N LEU A 48 -18.65 -8.96 -1.58
CA LEU A 48 -19.31 -9.00 -2.87
C LEU A 48 -19.64 -10.40 -3.29
N ARG A 49 -18.73 -11.32 -3.07
CA ARG A 49 -18.98 -12.72 -3.40
C ARG A 49 -20.11 -13.30 -2.58
N LYS A 50 -20.18 -12.91 -1.33
CA LYS A 50 -21.27 -13.35 -0.48
C LYS A 50 -22.60 -12.83 -0.97
N LEU A 51 -22.63 -11.58 -1.35
CA LEU A 51 -23.86 -10.99 -1.86
C LEU A 51 -24.29 -11.68 -3.13
N GLU A 52 -23.35 -11.97 -4.02
CA GLU A 52 -23.67 -12.65 -5.24
C GLU A 52 -24.18 -14.06 -4.99
N ALA A 53 -23.57 -14.74 -4.04
CA ALA A 53 -23.99 -16.09 -3.73
C ALA A 53 -25.35 -16.14 -3.08
N ASN A 54 -25.67 -15.16 -2.24
CA ASN A 54 -26.96 -15.16 -1.57
C ASN A 54 -28.07 -14.52 -2.35
N GLN A 55 -27.75 -13.87 -3.43
CA GLN A 55 -28.73 -13.15 -4.18
C GLN A 55 -29.37 -14.08 -5.20
N PRO A 56 -30.66 -14.24 -5.19
CA PRO A 56 -31.28 -15.12 -6.17
C PRO A 56 -31.19 -14.46 -7.52
N ALA A 57 -30.78 -15.20 -8.48
CA ALA A 57 -30.68 -14.66 -9.82
C ALA A 57 -32.04 -14.42 -10.38
N PRO A 58 -32.32 -13.26 -10.92
CA PRO A 58 -33.61 -13.02 -11.54
C PRO A 58 -33.74 -13.86 -12.76
N PRO A 59 -34.89 -14.46 -12.94
CA PRO A 59 -35.05 -15.40 -14.04
C PRO A 59 -34.76 -14.80 -15.39
N ASP A 60 -35.33 -13.67 -15.67
CA ASP A 60 -35.08 -13.10 -16.95
C ASP A 60 -33.71 -12.65 -17.09
N TYR A 61 -33.02 -12.46 -16.01
CA TYR A 61 -31.72 -12.00 -16.07
C TYR A 61 -30.81 -13.05 -16.49
N GLU A 62 -31.04 -14.19 -16.07
CA GLU A 62 -30.18 -15.16 -16.38
C GLU A 62 -30.43 -15.70 -17.67
N LYS A 63 -31.38 -15.45 -18.31
CA LYS A 63 -31.55 -16.00 -19.46
C LYS A 63 -31.31 -15.18 -20.47
N PRO A 64 -30.33 -15.03 -20.94
CA PRO A 64 -30.09 -14.34 -22.01
C PRO A 64 -30.74 -14.98 -23.01
N PRO A 65 -31.31 -14.52 -23.58
CA PRO A 65 -32.05 -15.00 -24.51
C PRO A 65 -31.34 -15.65 -25.41
N HIS A 66 -30.82 -15.80 -25.56
CA HIS A 66 -30.18 -16.38 -26.30
C HIS A 66 -30.82 -16.86 -27.18
N TYR A 67 -30.87 -16.98 -27.42
CA TYR A 67 -31.34 -17.52 -28.35
C TYR A 67 -30.86 -17.18 -29.42
#